data_d3c75eefc64fcfc0f85e2cfdca429fa6
#
_entry.id   d3c75eefc64fcfc0f85e2cfdca429fa6
#
_cell.length_a   1.000
_cell.length_b   1.000
_cell.length_c   1.000
_cell.angle_alpha   90.00
_cell.angle_beta   90.00
_cell.angle_gamma   90.00
#
_symmetry.space_group_name_H-M   'P 1'
#
loop_
_entity.id
_entity.type
_entity.pdbx_description
1 polymer ?
#
loop_
_entity_poly.entity_id
_entity_poly.type
_entity_poly.pdbx_seq_one_letter_code
_entity_poly.pdbx_strand_id
1 'polypeptide(L)'
;MAETQTKKKDNKKVSFKWAFKEFIWPRKKILFLGLLLIVIRSLSGLVAPMEIKELLDVVVPTGDMGALYTILIIVSSAILVQAVSSFSLTRLLSVEAQHLISLLRAKVQKKLLTLPISFFDNNKSGALVSRVMTDVDGVRNLVGTGFVQLIGGMITSVITLVLLININAMMTLFVLVPVGVF
;
A
#
# COMPACT_ATOMS: atom_id res chain seq x y z
N MET A 1 49.94 12.95 -26.55
CA MET A 1 48.56 13.30 -26.92
C MET A 1 47.69 12.09 -26.62
N ALA A 2 47.04 12.09 -25.51
CA ALA A 2 46.12 11.04 -25.07
C ALA A 2 44.70 11.64 -25.03
N GLU A 3 43.90 11.25 -26.00
CA GLU A 3 42.48 11.61 -26.07
C GLU A 3 41.72 10.90 -24.98
N THR A 4 41.28 11.67 -24.00
CA THR A 4 40.35 11.26 -22.95
C THR A 4 38.95 11.14 -23.56
N GLN A 5 38.59 9.97 -23.98
CA GLN A 5 37.23 9.63 -24.39
C GLN A 5 36.32 9.63 -23.14
N THR A 6 35.69 10.78 -22.90
CA THR A 6 34.64 10.93 -21.90
C THR A 6 33.41 10.18 -22.37
N LYS A 7 33.29 8.92 -22.01
CA LYS A 7 32.11 8.07 -22.27
C LYS A 7 30.93 8.64 -21.48
N LYS A 8 30.15 9.48 -22.15
CA LYS A 8 28.89 10.05 -21.68
C LYS A 8 28.00 8.91 -21.17
N LYS A 9 27.90 8.78 -19.86
CA LYS A 9 26.98 7.86 -19.19
C LYS A 9 25.57 8.28 -19.55
N ASP A 10 24.97 7.60 -20.48
CA ASP A 10 23.55 7.74 -20.83
C ASP A 10 22.73 7.29 -19.62
N ASN A 11 22.47 8.24 -18.72
CA ASN A 11 21.53 8.08 -17.62
C ASN A 11 20.13 7.99 -18.22
N LYS A 12 19.80 6.85 -18.78
CA LYS A 12 18.42 6.49 -19.10
C LYS A 12 17.66 6.54 -17.77
N LYS A 13 17.09 7.71 -17.46
CA LYS A 13 16.14 7.86 -16.35
C LYS A 13 15.11 6.78 -16.54
N VAL A 14 15.17 5.74 -15.70
CA VAL A 14 14.16 4.68 -15.68
C VAL A 14 12.85 5.40 -15.43
N SER A 15 12.08 5.60 -16.51
CA SER A 15 10.84 6.36 -16.40
C SER A 15 9.90 5.56 -15.51
N PHE A 16 9.46 6.17 -14.43
CA PHE A 16 8.45 5.60 -13.52
C PHE A 16 7.25 5.04 -14.31
N LYS A 17 6.90 5.67 -15.44
CA LYS A 17 5.88 5.21 -16.38
C LYS A 17 6.21 3.84 -17.03
N TRP A 18 7.49 3.56 -17.30
CA TRP A 18 7.90 2.27 -17.87
C TRP A 18 7.77 1.15 -16.82
N ALA A 19 8.26 1.39 -15.60
CA ALA A 19 8.13 0.43 -14.51
C ALA A 19 6.65 0.16 -14.18
N PHE A 20 5.83 1.21 -14.16
CA PHE A 20 4.40 1.11 -13.96
C PHE A 20 3.71 0.27 -15.04
N LYS A 21 4.03 0.49 -16.31
CA LYS A 21 3.43 -0.23 -17.44
C LYS A 21 3.85 -1.69 -17.51
N GLU A 22 5.13 -2.00 -17.23
CA GLU A 22 5.72 -3.35 -17.31
C GLU A 22 5.27 -4.24 -16.13
N PHE A 23 5.16 -3.68 -14.92
CA PHE A 23 4.91 -4.46 -13.70
C PHE A 23 3.45 -4.42 -13.22
N ILE A 24 2.73 -3.31 -13.45
CA ILE A 24 1.39 -3.08 -12.91
C ILE A 24 0.30 -3.47 -13.93
N TRP A 25 0.49 -3.15 -15.20
CA TRP A 25 -0.51 -3.37 -16.25
C TRP A 25 -0.94 -4.85 -16.45
N PRO A 26 -0.04 -5.85 -16.45
CA PRO A 26 -0.45 -7.26 -16.61
C PRO A 26 -1.27 -7.81 -15.43
N ARG A 27 -1.29 -7.12 -14.28
CA ARG A 27 -1.92 -7.57 -13.03
C ARG A 27 -3.16 -6.77 -12.63
N LYS A 28 -3.89 -6.23 -13.59
CA LYS A 28 -5.09 -5.41 -13.37
C LYS A 28 -6.12 -6.07 -12.46
N LYS A 29 -6.32 -7.39 -12.56
CA LYS A 29 -7.28 -8.14 -11.74
C LYS A 29 -6.91 -8.11 -10.26
N ILE A 30 -5.63 -8.24 -9.94
CA ILE A 30 -5.13 -8.24 -8.55
C ILE A 30 -5.22 -6.84 -7.95
N LEU A 31 -4.87 -5.82 -8.74
CA LEU A 31 -5.01 -4.42 -8.33
C LEU A 31 -6.48 -4.06 -8.07
N PHE A 32 -7.37 -4.46 -8.96
CA PHE A 32 -8.81 -4.22 -8.79
C PHE A 32 -9.35 -4.92 -7.55
N LEU A 33 -8.97 -6.18 -7.33
CA LEU A 33 -9.35 -6.93 -6.12
C LEU A 33 -8.79 -6.27 -4.86
N GLY A 34 -7.54 -5.84 -4.89
CA GLY A 34 -6.91 -5.11 -3.78
C GLY A 34 -7.63 -3.80 -3.46
N LEU A 35 -7.99 -3.04 -4.49
CA LEU A 35 -8.73 -1.78 -4.35
C LEU A 35 -10.13 -2.01 -3.78
N LEU A 36 -10.83 -3.04 -4.25
CA LEU A 36 -12.15 -3.44 -3.73
C LEU A 36 -12.06 -3.83 -2.26
N LEU A 37 -11.05 -4.62 -1.86
CA LEU A 37 -10.82 -4.98 -0.46
C LEU A 37 -10.51 -3.75 0.42
N ILE A 38 -9.77 -2.77 -0.10
CA ILE A 38 -9.50 -1.51 0.60
C ILE A 38 -10.81 -0.75 0.86
N VAL A 39 -11.67 -0.64 -0.14
CA VAL A 39 -12.97 0.05 0.00
C VAL A 39 -13.85 -0.66 1.04
N ILE A 40 -13.98 -1.99 0.94
CA ILE A 40 -14.77 -2.78 1.90
C ILE A 40 -14.21 -2.58 3.32
N ARG A 41 -12.91 -2.71 3.51
CA ARG A 41 -12.25 -2.51 4.80
C ARG A 41 -12.50 -1.10 5.35
N SER A 42 -12.38 -0.07 4.50
CA SER A 42 -12.58 1.33 4.91
C SER A 42 -14.01 1.60 5.32
N LEU A 43 -14.99 1.13 4.53
CA LEU A 43 -16.40 1.30 4.86
C LEU A 43 -16.77 0.56 6.15
N SER A 44 -16.33 -0.68 6.30
CA SER A 44 -16.57 -1.45 7.54
C SER A 44 -15.94 -0.80 8.77
N GLY A 45 -14.77 -0.18 8.62
CA GLY A 45 -14.10 0.54 9.72
C GLY A 45 -14.81 1.81 10.18
N LEU A 46 -15.71 2.36 9.36
CA LEU A 46 -16.49 3.56 9.69
C LEU A 46 -17.80 3.25 10.44
N VAL A 47 -18.23 1.99 10.42
CA VAL A 47 -19.47 1.58 11.11
C VAL A 47 -19.37 1.84 12.61
N ALA A 48 -18.28 1.44 13.25
CA ALA A 48 -18.14 1.60 14.71
C ALA A 48 -18.23 3.08 15.18
N PRO A 49 -17.54 4.06 14.57
CA PRO A 49 -17.73 5.47 14.91
C PRO A 49 -19.15 6.01 14.69
N MET A 50 -19.85 5.49 13.67
CA MET A 50 -21.23 5.90 13.39
C MET A 50 -22.20 5.38 14.45
N GLU A 51 -22.06 4.11 14.83
CA GLU A 51 -22.90 3.47 15.85
C GLU A 51 -22.66 4.02 17.26
N ILE A 52 -21.47 4.56 17.55
CA ILE A 52 -21.19 5.24 18.83
C ILE A 52 -22.12 6.44 19.02
N LYS A 53 -22.43 7.17 17.96
CA LYS A 53 -23.37 8.30 18.03
C LYS A 53 -24.77 7.81 18.44
N GLU A 54 -25.27 6.78 17.80
CA GLU A 54 -26.60 6.22 18.10
C GLU A 54 -26.64 5.61 19.51
N LEU A 55 -25.55 4.99 19.94
CA LEU A 55 -25.40 4.51 21.32
C LEU A 55 -25.55 5.63 22.35
N LEU A 56 -24.87 6.76 22.14
CA LEU A 56 -24.90 7.90 23.09
C LEU A 56 -26.19 8.71 23.04
N ASP A 57 -26.76 8.91 21.85
CA ASP A 57 -27.93 9.77 21.65
C ASP A 57 -29.25 9.05 21.94
N VAL A 58 -29.32 7.73 21.73
CA VAL A 58 -30.55 6.95 21.83
C VAL A 58 -30.49 5.93 22.96
N VAL A 59 -29.51 5.03 22.94
CA VAL A 59 -29.51 3.89 23.87
C VAL A 59 -29.23 4.31 25.30
N VAL A 60 -28.27 5.19 25.54
CA VAL A 60 -27.89 5.62 26.89
C VAL A 60 -29.03 6.39 27.57
N PRO A 61 -29.74 7.34 26.93
CA PRO A 61 -30.84 8.05 27.56
C PRO A 61 -32.11 7.20 27.77
N THR A 62 -32.41 6.28 26.85
CA THR A 62 -33.63 5.45 26.89
C THR A 62 -33.48 4.16 27.69
N GLY A 63 -32.25 3.66 27.87
CA GLY A 63 -31.99 2.37 28.49
C GLY A 63 -32.50 1.17 27.68
N ASP A 64 -32.73 1.36 26.37
CA ASP A 64 -33.26 0.32 25.49
C ASP A 64 -32.22 -0.76 25.20
N MET A 65 -32.39 -1.90 25.89
CA MET A 65 -31.53 -3.09 25.71
C MET A 65 -31.68 -3.72 24.32
N GLY A 66 -32.84 -3.57 23.66
CA GLY A 66 -33.06 -4.08 22.30
C GLY A 66 -32.19 -3.34 21.28
N ALA A 67 -32.18 -2.01 21.36
CA ALA A 67 -31.31 -1.16 20.53
C ALA A 67 -29.81 -1.46 20.80
N LEU A 68 -29.42 -1.68 22.06
CA LEU A 68 -28.06 -2.06 22.42
C LEU A 68 -27.62 -3.37 21.75
N TYR A 69 -28.43 -4.42 21.78
CA TYR A 69 -28.11 -5.69 21.12
C TYR A 69 -27.99 -5.53 19.61
N THR A 70 -28.81 -4.69 19.00
CA THR A 70 -28.75 -4.41 17.56
C THR A 70 -27.42 -3.75 17.19
N ILE A 71 -27.01 -2.71 17.91
CA ILE A 71 -25.72 -2.03 17.71
C ILE A 71 -24.55 -3.00 17.88
N LEU A 72 -24.58 -3.84 18.92
CA LEU A 72 -23.53 -4.84 19.16
C LEU A 72 -23.39 -5.84 18.00
N ILE A 73 -24.50 -6.29 17.43
CA ILE A 73 -24.48 -7.21 16.27
C ILE A 73 -23.92 -6.51 15.04
N ILE A 74 -24.37 -5.27 14.76
CA ILE A 74 -23.89 -4.48 13.61
C ILE A 74 -22.39 -4.24 13.72
N VAL A 75 -21.91 -3.73 14.86
CA VAL A 75 -20.49 -3.43 15.07
C VAL A 75 -19.65 -4.70 15.02
N SER A 76 -20.09 -5.78 15.65
CA SER A 76 -19.37 -7.06 15.62
C SER A 76 -19.25 -7.63 14.21
N SER A 77 -20.33 -7.57 13.42
CA SER A 77 -20.33 -8.01 12.03
C SER A 77 -19.41 -7.15 11.16
N ALA A 78 -19.43 -5.82 11.35
CA ALA A 78 -18.54 -4.90 10.65
C ALA A 78 -17.06 -5.15 10.95
N ILE A 79 -16.71 -5.40 12.23
CA ILE A 79 -15.35 -5.75 12.64
C ILE A 79 -14.89 -7.07 11.99
N LEU A 80 -15.75 -8.08 11.92
CA LEU A 80 -15.44 -9.34 11.26
C LEU A 80 -15.17 -9.12 9.76
N VAL A 81 -16.02 -8.38 9.06
CA VAL A 81 -15.82 -8.04 7.65
C VAL A 81 -14.51 -7.26 7.45
N GLN A 82 -14.22 -6.29 8.32
CA GLN A 82 -12.99 -5.52 8.29
C GLN A 82 -11.76 -6.41 8.49
N ALA A 83 -11.80 -7.33 9.45
CA ALA A 83 -10.70 -8.25 9.75
C ALA A 83 -10.42 -9.20 8.58
N VAL A 84 -11.46 -9.83 8.02
CA VAL A 84 -11.36 -10.72 6.86
C VAL A 84 -10.82 -9.98 5.65
N SER A 85 -11.34 -8.79 5.35
CA SER A 85 -10.87 -7.96 4.24
C SER A 85 -9.42 -7.53 4.42
N SER A 86 -9.03 -7.14 5.63
CA SER A 86 -7.66 -6.76 6.00
C SER A 86 -6.67 -7.91 5.84
N PHE A 87 -7.04 -9.09 6.32
CA PHE A 87 -6.24 -10.31 6.19
C PHE A 87 -6.07 -10.71 4.73
N SER A 88 -7.17 -10.72 3.97
CA SER A 88 -7.18 -11.06 2.53
C SER A 88 -6.31 -10.09 1.73
N LEU A 89 -6.42 -8.78 2.01
CA LEU A 89 -5.59 -7.74 1.39
C LEU A 89 -4.10 -7.97 1.68
N THR A 90 -3.75 -8.17 2.96
CA THR A 90 -2.36 -8.38 3.37
C THR A 90 -1.78 -9.62 2.71
N ARG A 91 -2.52 -10.72 2.67
CA ARG A 91 -2.10 -11.96 2.01
C ARG A 91 -1.91 -11.76 0.50
N LEU A 92 -2.88 -11.12 -0.16
CA LEU A 92 -2.81 -10.82 -1.59
C LEU A 92 -1.55 -10.03 -1.93
N LEU A 93 -1.28 -8.94 -1.20
CA LEU A 93 -0.12 -8.09 -1.41
C LEU A 93 1.20 -8.79 -1.12
N SER A 94 1.25 -9.61 -0.07
CA SER A 94 2.46 -10.36 0.30
C SER A 94 2.84 -11.38 -0.76
N VAL A 95 1.87 -12.14 -1.28
CA VAL A 95 2.11 -13.13 -2.34
C VAL A 95 2.61 -12.44 -3.61
N GLU A 96 1.97 -11.34 -4.01
CA GLU A 96 2.36 -10.59 -5.20
C GLU A 96 3.75 -9.93 -5.04
N ALA A 97 4.07 -9.41 -3.88
CA ALA A 97 5.38 -8.86 -3.59
C ALA A 97 6.46 -9.93 -3.69
N GLN A 98 6.25 -11.13 -3.13
CA GLN A 98 7.21 -12.25 -3.23
C GLN A 98 7.41 -12.70 -4.68
N HIS A 99 6.34 -12.77 -5.47
CA HIS A 99 6.46 -13.13 -6.88
C HIS A 99 7.24 -12.08 -7.67
N LEU A 100 7.01 -10.79 -7.41
CA LEU A 100 7.75 -9.70 -8.04
C LEU A 100 9.24 -9.74 -7.70
N ILE A 101 9.59 -10.01 -6.43
CA ILE A 101 10.97 -10.17 -5.98
C ILE A 101 11.65 -11.32 -6.71
N SER A 102 11.00 -12.47 -6.79
CA SER A 102 11.54 -13.65 -7.49
C SER A 102 11.85 -13.33 -8.95
N LEU A 103 10.95 -12.64 -9.65
CA LEU A 103 11.17 -12.21 -11.03
C LEU A 103 12.33 -11.21 -11.17
N LEU A 104 12.42 -10.24 -10.25
CA LEU A 104 13.50 -9.25 -10.26
C LEU A 104 14.86 -9.91 -9.99
N ARG A 105 14.93 -10.80 -8.99
CA ARG A 105 16.14 -11.56 -8.68
C ARG A 105 16.59 -12.40 -9.88
N ALA A 106 15.67 -13.12 -10.54
CA ALA A 106 15.98 -13.89 -11.73
C ALA A 106 16.49 -13.02 -12.89
N LYS A 107 15.89 -11.84 -13.12
CA LYS A 107 16.35 -10.89 -14.14
C LYS A 107 17.76 -10.35 -13.84
N VAL A 108 18.03 -9.97 -12.58
CA VAL A 108 19.35 -9.48 -12.17
C VAL A 108 20.39 -10.57 -12.27
N GLN A 109 20.09 -11.79 -11.79
CA GLN A 109 20.98 -12.94 -11.88
C GLN A 109 21.32 -13.29 -13.34
N LYS A 110 20.31 -13.34 -14.21
CA LYS A 110 20.54 -13.55 -15.65
C LYS A 110 21.45 -12.48 -16.24
N LYS A 111 21.27 -11.21 -15.84
CA LYS A 111 22.13 -10.11 -16.30
C LYS A 111 23.55 -10.22 -15.78
N LEU A 112 23.75 -10.63 -14.53
CA LEU A 112 25.09 -10.89 -13.97
C LEU A 112 25.82 -11.98 -14.75
N LEU A 113 25.16 -13.08 -15.08
CA LEU A 113 25.76 -14.18 -15.84
C LEU A 113 26.19 -13.79 -17.28
N THR A 114 25.71 -12.67 -17.80
CA THR A 114 26.12 -12.14 -19.12
C THR A 114 27.26 -11.13 -19.05
N LEU A 115 27.79 -10.84 -17.85
CA LEU A 115 28.91 -9.91 -17.69
C LEU A 115 30.25 -10.60 -17.98
N PRO A 116 31.26 -9.89 -18.52
CA PRO A 116 32.58 -10.43 -18.75
C PRO A 116 33.31 -10.76 -17.45
N ILE A 117 34.21 -11.73 -17.50
CA ILE A 117 34.99 -12.21 -16.33
C ILE A 117 35.74 -11.04 -15.65
N SER A 118 36.30 -10.13 -16.44
CA SER A 118 37.00 -8.94 -15.93
C SER A 118 36.15 -8.06 -14.97
N PHE A 119 34.83 -8.13 -15.06
CA PHE A 119 33.96 -7.46 -14.13
C PHE A 119 34.00 -8.10 -12.73
N PHE A 120 34.10 -9.42 -12.67
CA PHE A 120 34.17 -10.19 -11.43
C PHE A 120 35.52 -10.07 -10.74
N ASP A 121 36.61 -9.96 -11.54
CA ASP A 121 37.96 -9.73 -10.99
C ASP A 121 38.09 -8.39 -10.24
N ASN A 122 37.35 -7.36 -10.74
CA ASN A 122 37.38 -6.01 -10.14
C ASN A 122 36.33 -5.81 -9.03
N ASN A 123 35.42 -6.76 -8.82
CA ASN A 123 34.35 -6.63 -7.84
C ASN A 123 34.29 -7.87 -6.94
N LYS A 124 34.35 -7.66 -5.62
CA LYS A 124 34.24 -8.77 -4.66
C LYS A 124 32.88 -9.46 -4.84
N SER A 125 32.89 -10.76 -5.09
CA SER A 125 31.70 -11.58 -5.32
C SER A 125 30.65 -11.43 -4.20
N GLY A 126 31.09 -11.33 -2.93
CA GLY A 126 30.19 -11.10 -1.79
C GLY A 126 29.45 -9.77 -1.85
N ALA A 127 30.07 -8.70 -2.34
CA ALA A 127 29.42 -7.40 -2.50
C ALA A 127 28.34 -7.43 -3.59
N LEU A 128 28.57 -8.19 -4.66
CA LEU A 128 27.60 -8.37 -5.75
C LEU A 128 26.38 -9.16 -5.26
N VAL A 129 26.60 -10.26 -4.53
CA VAL A 129 25.52 -11.06 -3.95
C VAL A 129 24.70 -10.23 -2.96
N SER A 130 25.35 -9.48 -2.07
CA SER A 130 24.68 -8.58 -1.12
C SER A 130 23.81 -7.55 -1.84
N ARG A 131 24.32 -6.91 -2.89
CA ARG A 131 23.52 -5.95 -3.69
C ARG A 131 22.31 -6.60 -4.34
N VAL A 132 22.44 -7.77 -4.93
CA VAL A 132 21.31 -8.50 -5.54
C VAL A 132 20.23 -8.81 -4.51
N MET A 133 20.64 -9.11 -3.28
CA MET A 133 19.68 -9.41 -2.21
C MET A 133 19.02 -8.14 -1.65
N THR A 134 19.82 -7.15 -1.31
CA THR A 134 19.35 -5.95 -0.57
C THR A 134 18.64 -4.95 -1.49
N ASP A 135 19.18 -4.65 -2.67
CA ASP A 135 18.61 -3.65 -3.58
C ASP A 135 17.25 -4.12 -4.14
N VAL A 136 17.10 -5.42 -4.38
CA VAL A 136 15.82 -5.99 -4.82
C VAL A 136 14.76 -5.92 -3.72
N ASP A 137 15.14 -6.12 -2.46
CA ASP A 137 14.21 -5.99 -1.33
C ASP A 137 13.76 -4.53 -1.10
N GLY A 138 14.61 -3.54 -1.38
CA GLY A 138 14.22 -2.12 -1.39
C GLY A 138 13.14 -1.80 -2.43
N VAL A 139 13.22 -2.35 -3.62
CA VAL A 139 12.21 -2.20 -4.67
C VAL A 139 10.87 -2.83 -4.28
N ARG A 140 10.87 -3.93 -3.54
CA ARG A 140 9.66 -4.58 -2.99
C ARG A 140 8.77 -3.61 -2.23
N ASN A 141 9.38 -2.86 -1.30
CA ASN A 141 8.61 -1.95 -0.44
C ASN A 141 8.00 -0.79 -1.22
N LEU A 142 8.69 -0.31 -2.27
CA LEU A 142 8.21 0.80 -3.10
C LEU A 142 7.11 0.38 -4.07
N VAL A 143 7.29 -0.73 -4.78
CA VAL A 143 6.42 -1.12 -5.92
C VAL A 143 5.33 -2.10 -5.50
N GLY A 144 5.56 -2.92 -4.47
CA GLY A 144 4.59 -3.92 -4.00
C GLY A 144 3.61 -3.36 -2.99
N THR A 145 4.04 -3.32 -1.72
CA THR A 145 3.15 -2.98 -0.60
C THR A 145 2.96 -1.47 -0.42
N GLY A 146 4.01 -0.67 -0.61
CA GLY A 146 3.97 0.77 -0.37
C GLY A 146 3.02 1.52 -1.29
N PHE A 147 3.00 1.20 -2.59
CA PHE A 147 2.11 1.83 -3.56
C PHE A 147 0.63 1.57 -3.25
N VAL A 148 0.29 0.32 -2.91
CA VAL A 148 -1.10 -0.05 -2.57
C VAL A 148 -1.51 0.56 -1.23
N GLN A 149 -0.62 0.62 -0.25
CA GLN A 149 -0.87 1.30 1.02
C GLN A 149 -1.06 2.80 0.84
N LEU A 150 -0.28 3.43 -0.03
CA LEU A 150 -0.41 4.86 -0.33
C LEU A 150 -1.77 5.17 -0.98
N ILE A 151 -2.14 4.42 -2.03
CA ILE A 151 -3.45 4.58 -2.68
C ILE A 151 -4.57 4.26 -1.70
N GLY A 152 -4.45 3.17 -0.93
CA GLY A 152 -5.41 2.79 0.08
C GLY A 152 -5.60 3.87 1.15
N GLY A 153 -4.49 4.44 1.64
CA GLY A 153 -4.51 5.56 2.58
C GLY A 153 -5.20 6.80 2.00
N MET A 154 -4.91 7.15 0.75
CA MET A 154 -5.59 8.26 0.06
C MET A 154 -7.11 8.03 -0.05
N ILE A 155 -7.52 6.83 -0.47
CA ILE A 155 -8.95 6.49 -0.58
C ILE A 155 -9.63 6.58 0.78
N THR A 156 -9.04 5.97 1.81
CA THR A 156 -9.56 6.01 3.17
C THR A 156 -9.65 7.45 3.68
N SER A 157 -8.62 8.27 3.48
CA SER A 157 -8.61 9.68 3.87
C SER A 157 -9.74 10.47 3.21
N VAL A 158 -9.96 10.28 1.91
CA VAL A 158 -11.04 10.96 1.18
C VAL A 158 -12.41 10.52 1.70
N ILE A 159 -12.64 9.22 1.89
CA ILE A 159 -13.91 8.71 2.43
C ILE A 159 -14.17 9.27 3.82
N THR A 160 -13.17 9.22 4.71
CA THR A 160 -13.29 9.73 6.08
C THR A 160 -13.53 11.23 6.10
N LEU A 161 -12.84 11.99 5.25
CA LEU A 161 -13.00 13.45 5.15
C LEU A 161 -14.41 13.83 4.68
N VAL A 162 -14.94 13.16 3.66
CA VAL A 162 -16.30 13.37 3.18
C VAL A 162 -17.32 13.09 4.28
N LEU A 163 -17.15 12.03 5.05
CA LEU A 163 -18.04 11.71 6.17
C LEU A 163 -17.93 12.74 7.29
N LEU A 164 -16.74 13.15 7.68
CA LEU A 164 -16.53 14.16 8.71
C LEU A 164 -17.19 15.51 8.34
N ILE A 165 -17.05 15.95 7.08
CA ILE A 165 -17.69 17.18 6.57
C ILE A 165 -19.21 17.06 6.66
N ASN A 166 -19.79 15.90 6.32
CA ASN A 166 -21.24 15.68 6.40
C ASN A 166 -21.76 15.66 7.84
N ILE A 167 -20.95 15.24 8.82
CA ILE A 167 -21.34 15.26 10.23
C ILE A 167 -21.26 16.68 10.80
N ASN A 168 -20.13 17.34 10.66
CA ASN A 168 -19.93 18.70 11.11
C ASN A 168 -18.72 19.35 10.42
N ALA A 169 -18.99 20.22 9.45
CA ALA A 169 -17.94 20.88 8.65
C ALA A 169 -17.01 21.78 9.51
N MET A 170 -17.54 22.43 10.54
CA MET A 170 -16.76 23.32 11.39
C MET A 170 -15.76 22.56 12.27
N MET A 171 -16.19 21.45 12.88
CA MET A 171 -15.32 20.55 13.64
C MET A 171 -14.26 19.91 12.75
N THR A 172 -14.61 19.54 11.52
CA THR A 172 -13.68 18.98 10.54
C THR A 172 -12.55 19.96 10.21
N LEU A 173 -12.88 21.25 10.07
CA LEU A 173 -11.88 22.29 9.83
C LEU A 173 -10.89 22.40 11.00
N PHE A 174 -11.37 22.36 12.26
CA PHE A 174 -10.51 22.37 13.44
C PHE A 174 -9.57 21.17 13.53
N VAL A 175 -9.98 20.01 13.05
CA VAL A 175 -9.14 18.80 13.00
C VAL A 175 -8.13 18.86 11.85
N LEU A 176 -8.49 19.43 10.69
CA LEU A 176 -7.60 19.55 9.55
C LEU A 176 -6.44 20.52 9.75
N VAL A 177 -6.65 21.60 10.51
CA VAL A 177 -5.61 22.62 10.77
C VAL A 177 -4.34 22.01 11.38
N PRO A 178 -4.39 21.27 12.51
CA PRO A 178 -3.18 20.65 13.07
C PRO A 178 -2.60 19.56 12.18
N VAL A 179 -3.42 18.78 11.43
CA VAL A 179 -2.93 17.75 10.52
C VAL A 179 -2.20 18.35 9.32
N GLY A 180 -2.59 19.54 8.87
CA GLY A 180 -1.92 20.24 7.75
C GLY A 180 -0.63 20.97 8.15
N VAL A 181 -0.39 21.16 9.44
CA VAL A 181 0.83 21.83 9.98
C VAL A 181 1.97 20.81 10.21
N PHE A 182 1.68 19.52 10.38
CA PHE A 182 2.64 18.42 10.51
C PHE A 182 2.83 17.65 9.20
#